data_3b7c388388f04db86b4069c065d264c3
#
_entry.id   3b7c388388f04db86b4069c065d264c3
#
_cell.length_a   1.000
_cell.length_b   1.000
_cell.length_c   1.000
_cell.angle_alpha   90.00
_cell.angle_beta   90.00
_cell.angle_gamma   90.00
#
_symmetry.space_group_name_H-M   'P 1'
#
loop_
_entity.id
_entity.type
_entity.pdbx_description
1 polymer ?
#
loop_
_entity_poly.entity_id
_entity_poly.type
_entity_poly.pdbx_seq_one_letter_code
_entity_poly.pdbx_strand_id
1 'polypeptide(L)'
;MSRKEEVLYHIESEQEELDAYEARQVEAHRKGNVTLRVTDHAGNPVRDAHVRLTLKNHAFRHGANLFMLEELETPEKNEQYKEKFAAAFNMATLPFYWDTLEPTEGKPRYAADSEKVYRRPAPDLCLAFCEAHGIEPREHALAYDHFFPAWLRGRSDAEVKEKLEARMAEI
;
A
#
# COMPACT_ATOMS: atom_id res chain seq x y z
N MET A 1 -2.70 11.96 34.07
CA MET A 1 -2.11 11.66 32.77
C MET A 1 -3.25 11.47 31.79
N SER A 2 -3.24 12.15 30.67
CA SER A 2 -4.24 11.92 29.64
C SER A 2 -3.95 10.57 28.94
N ARG A 3 -4.97 10.00 28.27
CA ARG A 3 -4.76 8.76 27.50
C ARG A 3 -3.62 8.89 26.46
N LYS A 4 -3.45 10.08 25.90
CA LYS A 4 -2.35 10.35 24.97
C LYS A 4 -0.99 10.28 25.67
N GLU A 5 -0.84 10.90 26.83
CA GLU A 5 0.39 10.85 27.62
C GLU A 5 0.74 9.44 28.07
N GLU A 6 -0.27 8.66 28.45
CA GLU A 6 -0.09 7.25 28.85
C GLU A 6 0.41 6.39 27.67
N VAL A 7 -0.19 6.55 26.49
CA VAL A 7 0.18 5.77 25.29
C VAL A 7 1.57 6.16 24.77
N LEU A 8 1.91 7.43 24.82
CA LEU A 8 3.18 7.94 24.31
C LEU A 8 4.31 7.89 25.32
N TYR A 9 4.02 7.64 26.59
CA TYR A 9 5.00 7.72 27.67
C TYR A 9 6.32 7.00 27.39
N HIS A 10 6.27 5.75 26.94
CA HIS A 10 7.47 4.97 26.65
C HIS A 10 8.26 5.49 25.44
N ILE A 11 7.58 6.03 24.46
CA ILE A 11 8.22 6.62 23.29
C ILE A 11 8.90 7.94 23.68
N GLU A 12 8.16 8.83 24.37
CA GLU A 12 8.67 10.14 24.74
C GLU A 12 9.76 10.09 25.82
N SER A 13 9.67 9.14 26.77
CA SER A 13 10.67 8.95 27.82
C SER A 13 12.00 8.36 27.34
N GLU A 14 11.98 7.63 26.22
CA GLU A 14 13.16 6.97 25.65
C GLU A 14 13.61 7.63 24.33
N GLN A 15 13.07 8.81 24.01
CA GLN A 15 13.28 9.44 22.70
C GLN A 15 14.74 9.65 22.35
N GLU A 16 15.57 10.10 23.29
CA GLU A 16 17.00 10.34 23.06
C GLU A 16 17.74 9.03 22.73
N GLU A 17 17.41 7.94 23.43
CA GLU A 17 18.01 6.63 23.17
C GLU A 17 17.54 6.05 21.83
N LEU A 18 16.25 6.20 21.50
CA LEU A 18 15.68 5.78 20.23
C LEU A 18 16.31 6.55 19.07
N ASP A 19 16.44 7.86 19.17
CA ASP A 19 17.07 8.71 18.15
C ASP A 19 18.54 8.31 17.93
N ALA A 20 19.29 8.07 19.00
CA ALA A 20 20.66 7.61 18.91
C ALA A 20 20.77 6.20 18.30
N TYR A 21 19.87 5.31 18.65
CA TYR A 21 19.79 3.98 18.04
C TYR A 21 19.47 4.07 16.56
N GLU A 22 18.43 4.83 16.17
CA GLU A 22 18.03 5.03 14.79
C GLU A 22 19.19 5.61 13.95
N ALA A 23 19.84 6.65 14.44
CA ALA A 23 20.99 7.26 13.76
C ALA A 23 22.10 6.23 13.47
N ARG A 24 22.43 5.37 14.44
CA ARG A 24 23.42 4.28 14.24
C ARG A 24 22.95 3.25 13.21
N GLN A 25 21.65 2.88 13.23
CA GLN A 25 21.13 1.91 12.27
C GLN A 25 21.06 2.48 10.85
N VAL A 26 20.70 3.76 10.71
CA VAL A 26 20.73 4.47 9.42
C VAL A 26 22.17 4.50 8.87
N GLU A 27 23.15 4.85 9.69
CA GLU A 27 24.55 4.89 9.27
C GLU A 27 25.06 3.51 8.82
N ALA A 28 24.75 2.47 9.58
CA ALA A 28 25.25 1.11 9.33
C ALA A 28 24.54 0.40 8.15
N HIS A 29 23.27 0.65 7.94
CA HIS A 29 22.43 -0.17 7.05
C HIS A 29 21.71 0.59 5.94
N ARG A 30 21.65 1.91 5.99
CA ARG A 30 20.89 2.72 5.04
C ARG A 30 21.77 3.66 4.20
N LYS A 31 23.03 3.82 4.54
CA LYS A 31 23.97 4.63 3.77
C LYS A 31 24.94 3.77 2.97
N GLY A 32 25.33 4.27 1.83
CA GLY A 32 26.33 3.66 0.97
C GLY A 32 27.10 4.74 0.20
N ASN A 33 28.26 4.37 -0.31
CA ASN A 33 29.06 5.27 -1.12
C ASN A 33 28.63 5.20 -2.58
N VAL A 34 28.47 6.36 -3.23
CA VAL A 34 28.26 6.48 -4.66
C VAL A 34 29.30 7.43 -5.24
N THR A 35 29.90 7.05 -6.36
CA THR A 35 30.81 7.92 -7.11
C THR A 35 30.08 8.52 -8.29
N LEU A 36 29.97 9.85 -8.34
CA LEU A 36 29.41 10.58 -9.47
C LEU A 36 30.56 11.17 -10.29
N ARG A 37 30.55 10.89 -11.60
CA ARG A 37 31.49 11.46 -12.55
C ARG A 37 30.76 12.43 -13.44
N VAL A 38 31.05 13.71 -13.33
CA VAL A 38 30.49 14.77 -14.19
C VAL A 38 31.47 15.05 -15.31
N THR A 39 31.02 14.91 -16.56
CA THR A 39 31.82 15.16 -17.77
C THR A 39 31.10 16.11 -18.72
N ASP A 40 31.85 16.84 -19.54
CA ASP A 40 31.34 17.58 -20.69
C ASP A 40 30.95 16.63 -21.85
N HIS A 41 30.44 17.20 -22.93
CA HIS A 41 30.04 16.42 -24.12
C HIS A 41 31.22 15.71 -24.83
N ALA A 42 32.45 16.14 -24.58
CA ALA A 42 33.64 15.50 -25.10
C ALA A 42 34.25 14.45 -24.16
N GLY A 43 33.60 14.22 -22.99
CA GLY A 43 34.02 13.25 -21.98
C GLY A 43 35.07 13.78 -20.99
N ASN A 44 35.42 15.06 -21.03
CA ASN A 44 36.38 15.66 -20.11
C ASN A 44 35.75 15.91 -18.73
N PRO A 45 36.46 15.72 -17.63
CA PRO A 45 35.93 16.00 -16.28
C PRO A 45 35.60 17.49 -16.13
N VAL A 46 34.38 17.77 -15.64
CA VAL A 46 33.96 19.10 -15.24
C VAL A 46 34.41 19.34 -13.80
N ARG A 47 35.27 20.38 -13.62
CA ARG A 47 35.72 20.80 -12.28
C ARG A 47 34.68 21.72 -11.65
N ASP A 48 34.61 21.72 -10.33
CA ASP A 48 33.76 22.59 -9.51
C ASP A 48 32.27 22.52 -9.88
N ALA A 49 31.80 21.33 -10.32
CA ALA A 49 30.41 21.10 -10.64
C ALA A 49 29.53 21.08 -9.38
N HIS A 50 28.48 21.88 -9.37
CA HIS A 50 27.46 21.80 -8.31
C HIS A 50 26.45 20.71 -8.64
N VAL A 51 26.39 19.67 -7.80
CA VAL A 51 25.47 18.53 -7.96
C VAL A 51 24.41 18.55 -6.87
N ARG A 52 23.14 18.57 -7.26
CA ARG A 52 22.00 18.38 -6.34
C ARG A 52 21.43 16.99 -6.54
N LEU A 53 21.38 16.20 -5.48
CA LEU A 53 20.73 14.91 -5.46
C LEU A 53 19.36 15.03 -4.78
N THR A 54 18.34 14.49 -5.42
CA THR A 54 17.00 14.41 -4.85
C THR A 54 16.52 12.96 -4.91
N LEU A 55 16.23 12.39 -3.75
CA LEU A 55 15.61 11.08 -3.67
C LEU A 55 14.20 11.17 -4.24
N LYS A 56 13.90 10.39 -5.26
CA LYS A 56 12.55 10.28 -5.84
C LYS A 56 11.83 9.02 -5.41
N ASN A 57 12.52 7.90 -5.46
CA ASN A 57 11.98 6.60 -5.10
C ASN A 57 12.99 5.85 -4.22
N HIS A 58 12.51 4.96 -3.38
CA HIS A 58 13.33 4.06 -2.57
C HIS A 58 12.77 2.64 -2.63
N ALA A 59 13.63 1.64 -2.40
CA ALA A 59 13.27 0.24 -2.47
C ALA A 59 12.45 -0.25 -1.25
N PHE A 60 12.51 0.48 -0.14
CA PHE A 60 11.71 0.14 1.03
C PHE A 60 10.23 0.37 0.74
N ARG A 61 9.42 -0.65 0.98
CA ARG A 61 7.99 -0.59 0.79
C ARG A 61 7.29 -0.22 2.08
N HIS A 62 6.60 0.90 2.06
CA HIS A 62 5.68 1.28 3.12
C HIS A 62 4.36 1.66 2.50
N GLY A 63 3.30 1.24 3.14
CA GLY A 63 1.96 1.38 2.58
C GLY A 63 0.87 1.37 3.62
N ALA A 64 -0.34 1.59 3.13
CA ALA A 64 -1.54 1.52 3.93
C ALA A 64 -2.67 0.84 3.15
N ASN A 65 -3.78 0.58 3.84
CA ASN A 65 -5.00 0.07 3.23
C ASN A 65 -5.65 1.15 2.35
N LEU A 66 -5.88 0.84 1.08
CA LEU A 66 -6.56 1.74 0.11
C LEU A 66 -8.09 1.61 0.20
N PHE A 67 -8.60 1.29 1.38
CA PHE A 67 -10.03 0.93 1.58
C PHE A 67 -10.98 2.12 1.53
N MET A 68 -10.46 3.34 1.57
CA MET A 68 -11.28 4.56 1.54
C MET A 68 -11.21 5.29 0.19
N LEU A 69 -10.69 4.63 -0.86
CA LEU A 69 -10.63 5.20 -2.20
C LEU A 69 -12.06 5.44 -2.72
N GLU A 70 -12.39 6.70 -3.04
CA GLU A 70 -13.73 7.16 -3.47
C GLU A 70 -14.87 6.89 -2.45
N GLU A 71 -14.51 6.74 -1.16
CA GLU A 71 -15.47 6.43 -0.09
C GLU A 71 -15.75 7.62 0.84
N LEU A 72 -15.09 8.76 0.63
CA LEU A 72 -15.27 9.94 1.47
C LEU A 72 -16.48 10.76 0.99
N GLU A 73 -17.03 11.59 1.89
CA GLU A 73 -18.35 12.22 1.74
C GLU A 73 -18.43 13.25 0.61
N THR A 74 -17.26 13.83 0.23
CA THR A 74 -17.24 14.84 -0.84
C THR A 74 -16.13 14.57 -1.86
N PRO A 75 -16.29 15.02 -3.11
CA PRO A 75 -15.26 14.89 -4.13
C PRO A 75 -13.92 15.50 -3.69
N GLU A 76 -13.95 16.66 -3.03
CA GLU A 76 -12.73 17.35 -2.57
C GLU A 76 -11.97 16.52 -1.53
N LYS A 77 -12.68 15.82 -0.63
CA LYS A 77 -12.07 14.91 0.34
C LYS A 77 -11.46 13.69 -0.34
N ASN A 78 -12.12 13.15 -1.36
CA ASN A 78 -11.58 12.04 -2.13
C ASN A 78 -10.30 12.43 -2.88
N GLU A 79 -10.26 13.62 -3.50
CA GLU A 79 -9.02 14.12 -4.12
C GLU A 79 -7.90 14.33 -3.09
N GLN A 80 -8.19 14.96 -1.96
CA GLN A 80 -7.21 15.11 -0.87
C GLN A 80 -6.69 13.77 -0.34
N TYR A 81 -7.55 12.75 -0.26
CA TYR A 81 -7.15 11.40 0.15
C TYR A 81 -6.17 10.81 -0.87
N LYS A 82 -6.51 10.88 -2.16
CA LYS A 82 -5.65 10.39 -3.25
C LYS A 82 -4.28 11.08 -3.26
N GLU A 83 -4.26 12.40 -3.18
CA GLU A 83 -3.02 13.18 -3.12
C GLU A 83 -2.14 12.80 -1.93
N LYS A 84 -2.73 12.74 -0.73
CA LYS A 84 -2.00 12.40 0.50
C LYS A 84 -1.51 10.96 0.51
N PHE A 85 -2.33 10.04 0.00
CA PHE A 85 -1.95 8.63 -0.11
C PHE A 85 -0.76 8.45 -1.06
N ALA A 86 -0.84 9.03 -2.24
CA ALA A 86 0.23 8.97 -3.24
C ALA A 86 1.53 9.68 -2.79
N ALA A 87 1.42 10.74 -1.98
CA ALA A 87 2.58 11.43 -1.43
C ALA A 87 3.27 10.66 -0.30
N ALA A 88 2.52 9.82 0.45
CA ALA A 88 3.01 9.14 1.64
C ALA A 88 3.44 7.69 1.40
N PHE A 89 2.82 7.00 0.43
CA PHE A 89 2.96 5.54 0.28
C PHE A 89 3.40 5.16 -1.13
N ASN A 90 4.23 4.11 -1.20
CA ASN A 90 4.66 3.47 -2.44
C ASN A 90 4.12 2.03 -2.57
N MET A 91 3.27 1.59 -1.63
CA MET A 91 2.54 0.33 -1.65
C MET A 91 1.11 0.57 -1.14
N ALA A 92 0.13 -0.12 -1.72
CA ALA A 92 -1.26 -0.07 -1.28
C ALA A 92 -1.80 -1.48 -1.04
N THR A 93 -2.49 -1.68 0.08
CA THR A 93 -3.22 -2.92 0.34
C THR A 93 -4.64 -2.78 -0.17
N LEU A 94 -5.02 -3.61 -1.13
CA LEU A 94 -6.34 -3.66 -1.77
C LEU A 94 -7.26 -4.63 -1.02
N PRO A 95 -8.57 -4.32 -0.88
CA PRO A 95 -9.53 -5.18 -0.20
C PRO A 95 -9.99 -6.33 -1.11
N PHE A 96 -9.43 -7.50 -0.93
CA PHE A 96 -9.78 -8.72 -1.68
C PHE A 96 -10.62 -9.71 -0.85
N TYR A 97 -11.45 -9.20 0.06
CA TYR A 97 -12.32 -10.03 0.90
C TYR A 97 -13.41 -10.70 0.04
N TRP A 98 -13.42 -12.01 0.03
CA TRP A 98 -14.23 -12.80 -0.89
C TRP A 98 -15.74 -12.55 -0.78
N ASP A 99 -16.26 -12.43 0.45
CA ASP A 99 -17.67 -12.17 0.72
C ASP A 99 -18.23 -10.91 0.04
N THR A 100 -17.40 -9.86 0.02
CA THR A 100 -17.75 -8.57 -0.55
C THR A 100 -17.31 -8.42 -2.01
N LEU A 101 -16.32 -9.18 -2.42
CA LEU A 101 -15.85 -9.17 -3.79
C LEU A 101 -16.74 -10.02 -4.70
N GLU A 102 -17.25 -11.14 -4.19
CA GLU A 102 -18.18 -12.03 -4.90
C GLU A 102 -19.39 -12.38 -4.01
N PRO A 103 -20.29 -11.42 -3.73
CA PRO A 103 -21.45 -11.64 -2.87
C PRO A 103 -22.45 -12.64 -3.45
N THR A 104 -22.44 -12.82 -4.75
CA THR A 104 -23.22 -13.82 -5.50
C THR A 104 -22.27 -14.68 -6.30
N GLU A 105 -22.41 -16.01 -6.21
CA GLU A 105 -21.56 -16.96 -6.92
C GLU A 105 -21.49 -16.67 -8.43
N GLY A 106 -20.30 -16.59 -8.99
CA GLY A 106 -20.03 -16.30 -10.39
C GLY A 106 -20.26 -14.84 -10.80
N LYS A 107 -20.43 -13.91 -9.83
CA LYS A 107 -20.61 -12.48 -10.10
C LYS A 107 -19.62 -11.64 -9.32
N PRO A 108 -18.33 -11.68 -9.65
CA PRO A 108 -17.33 -10.88 -8.96
C PRO A 108 -17.48 -9.38 -9.28
N ARG A 109 -17.13 -8.55 -8.31
CA ARG A 109 -17.14 -7.09 -8.38
C ARG A 109 -15.75 -6.54 -8.72
N TYR A 110 -15.13 -6.98 -9.81
CA TYR A 110 -13.80 -6.52 -10.21
C TYR A 110 -13.83 -5.14 -10.86
N ALA A 111 -14.82 -4.90 -11.75
CA ALA A 111 -14.90 -3.68 -12.56
C ALA A 111 -15.01 -2.41 -11.72
N ALA A 112 -14.35 -1.34 -12.17
CA ALA A 112 -14.27 -0.06 -11.45
C ALA A 112 -15.65 0.58 -11.17
N ASP A 113 -16.64 0.30 -11.99
CA ASP A 113 -18.02 0.75 -11.85
C ASP A 113 -18.95 -0.24 -11.12
N SER A 114 -18.38 -1.30 -10.52
CA SER A 114 -19.15 -2.25 -9.71
C SER A 114 -19.87 -1.55 -8.55
N GLU A 115 -20.95 -2.18 -8.08
CA GLU A 115 -21.70 -1.68 -6.92
C GLU A 115 -20.78 -1.33 -5.75
N LYS A 116 -20.98 -0.14 -5.18
CA LYS A 116 -20.17 0.32 -4.04
C LYS A 116 -20.49 -0.47 -2.78
N VAL A 117 -19.44 -0.94 -2.12
CA VAL A 117 -19.51 -1.54 -0.79
C VAL A 117 -18.55 -0.78 0.10
N TYR A 118 -19.04 -0.26 1.22
CA TYR A 118 -18.27 0.58 2.12
C TYR A 118 -16.94 -0.07 2.52
N ARG A 119 -15.86 0.67 2.35
CA ARG A 119 -14.47 0.23 2.57
C ARG A 119 -14.02 -0.96 1.72
N ARG A 120 -14.69 -1.18 0.60
CA ARG A 120 -14.38 -2.25 -0.36
C ARG A 120 -14.44 -1.70 -1.79
N PRO A 121 -13.60 -0.71 -2.12
CA PRO A 121 -13.50 -0.24 -3.50
C PRO A 121 -13.16 -1.41 -4.42
N ALA A 122 -13.70 -1.34 -5.64
CA ALA A 122 -13.49 -2.39 -6.64
C ALA A 122 -11.99 -2.51 -7.00
N PRO A 123 -11.49 -3.73 -7.26
CA PRO A 123 -10.09 -3.96 -7.63
C PRO A 123 -9.59 -3.10 -8.79
N ASP A 124 -10.31 -3.04 -9.91
CA ASP A 124 -9.89 -2.27 -11.09
C ASP A 124 -9.76 -0.77 -10.79
N LEU A 125 -10.63 -0.22 -9.93
CA LEU A 125 -10.52 1.15 -9.46
C LEU A 125 -9.22 1.37 -8.67
N CYS A 126 -8.90 0.42 -7.79
CA CYS A 126 -7.67 0.47 -6.97
C CYS A 126 -6.42 0.30 -7.83
N LEU A 127 -6.44 -0.63 -8.78
CA LEU A 127 -5.31 -0.88 -9.69
C LEU A 127 -5.04 0.33 -10.57
N ALA A 128 -6.07 0.95 -11.14
CA ALA A 128 -5.93 2.17 -11.94
C ALA A 128 -5.30 3.32 -11.13
N PHE A 129 -5.70 3.48 -9.87
CA PHE A 129 -5.08 4.46 -8.98
C PHE A 129 -3.61 4.14 -8.71
N CYS A 130 -3.29 2.89 -8.41
CA CYS A 130 -1.92 2.44 -8.14
C CYS A 130 -1.02 2.65 -9.36
N GLU A 131 -1.48 2.29 -10.55
CA GLU A 131 -0.75 2.46 -11.81
C GLU A 131 -0.48 3.94 -12.11
N ALA A 132 -1.49 4.80 -11.99
CA ALA A 132 -1.38 6.23 -12.22
C ALA A 132 -0.35 6.92 -11.32
N HIS A 133 -0.09 6.38 -10.12
CA HIS A 133 0.79 6.96 -9.12
C HIS A 133 2.08 6.16 -8.88
N GLY A 134 2.32 5.08 -9.62
CA GLY A 134 3.50 4.22 -9.43
C GLY A 134 3.55 3.55 -8.06
N ILE A 135 2.39 3.23 -7.50
CA ILE A 135 2.21 2.54 -6.22
C ILE A 135 2.10 1.04 -6.48
N GLU A 136 2.81 0.22 -5.71
CA GLU A 136 2.73 -1.24 -5.83
C GLU A 136 1.45 -1.76 -5.15
N PRO A 137 0.55 -2.43 -5.89
CA PRO A 137 -0.63 -3.04 -5.30
C PRO A 137 -0.28 -4.34 -4.56
N ARG A 138 -0.94 -4.57 -3.44
CA ARG A 138 -0.90 -5.81 -2.68
C ARG A 138 -2.32 -6.22 -2.32
N GLU A 139 -2.72 -7.39 -2.71
CA GLU A 139 -4.02 -7.95 -2.37
C GLU A 139 -4.09 -8.44 -0.93
N HIS A 140 -5.27 -8.28 -0.30
CA HIS A 140 -5.56 -8.78 1.05
C HIS A 140 -7.08 -8.87 1.28
N ALA A 141 -7.60 -10.03 1.64
CA ALA A 141 -6.99 -11.34 1.79
C ALA A 141 -7.60 -12.30 0.77
N LEU A 142 -6.78 -13.07 0.04
CA LEU A 142 -7.26 -14.03 -0.95
C LEU A 142 -8.11 -15.13 -0.34
N ALA A 143 -7.68 -15.64 0.81
CA ALA A 143 -8.39 -16.65 1.59
C ALA A 143 -8.34 -16.29 3.07
N TYR A 144 -9.51 -15.99 3.63
CA TYR A 144 -9.70 -15.75 5.05
C TYR A 144 -11.10 -16.20 5.42
N ASP A 145 -11.20 -17.24 6.23
CA ASP A 145 -12.45 -17.96 6.54
C ASP A 145 -13.58 -17.07 7.04
N HIS A 146 -13.25 -16.05 7.83
CA HIS A 146 -14.22 -15.07 8.34
C HIS A 146 -14.94 -14.29 7.23
N PHE A 147 -14.30 -14.13 6.07
CA PHE A 147 -14.83 -13.43 4.90
C PHE A 147 -15.15 -14.37 3.73
N PHE A 148 -15.46 -15.63 4.04
CA PHE A 148 -16.00 -16.50 3.01
C PHE A 148 -17.45 -16.10 2.71
N PRO A 149 -17.85 -16.07 1.41
CA PRO A 149 -19.18 -15.65 1.02
C PRO A 149 -20.25 -16.60 1.53
N ALA A 150 -21.43 -16.05 1.79
CA ALA A 150 -22.54 -16.80 2.37
C ALA A 150 -22.98 -18.00 1.53
N TRP A 151 -22.79 -17.94 0.21
CA TRP A 151 -23.13 -19.02 -0.72
C TRP A 151 -22.24 -20.26 -0.61
N LEU A 152 -21.10 -20.18 0.10
CA LEU A 152 -20.26 -21.34 0.46
C LEU A 152 -20.80 -22.12 1.68
N ARG A 153 -21.73 -21.55 2.44
CA ARG A 153 -22.26 -22.21 3.64
C ARG A 153 -22.96 -23.52 3.30
N GLY A 154 -22.62 -24.57 4.04
CA GLY A 154 -23.19 -25.91 3.86
C GLY A 154 -22.61 -26.72 2.71
N ARG A 155 -21.62 -26.19 1.99
CA ARG A 155 -20.84 -26.97 1.03
C ARG A 155 -19.84 -27.87 1.78
N SER A 156 -19.45 -28.97 1.13
CA SER A 156 -18.38 -29.83 1.65
C SER A 156 -17.01 -29.15 1.55
N ASP A 157 -16.06 -29.59 2.37
CA ASP A 157 -14.68 -29.08 2.34
C ASP A 157 -14.03 -29.24 0.96
N ALA A 158 -14.36 -30.32 0.25
CA ALA A 158 -13.87 -30.55 -1.12
C ALA A 158 -14.37 -29.50 -2.10
N GLU A 159 -15.66 -29.15 -2.05
CA GLU A 159 -16.25 -28.09 -2.88
C GLU A 159 -15.69 -26.71 -2.53
N VAL A 160 -15.53 -26.40 -1.23
CA VAL A 160 -14.92 -25.12 -0.80
C VAL A 160 -13.49 -25.02 -1.32
N LYS A 161 -12.72 -26.09 -1.22
CA LYS A 161 -11.35 -26.14 -1.74
C LYS A 161 -11.30 -25.90 -3.25
N GLU A 162 -12.15 -26.59 -4.02
CA GLU A 162 -12.24 -26.42 -5.48
C GLU A 162 -12.56 -24.96 -5.86
N LYS A 163 -13.54 -24.34 -5.19
CA LYS A 163 -13.91 -22.95 -5.43
C LYS A 163 -12.78 -21.98 -5.06
N LEU A 164 -12.07 -22.23 -3.99
CA LEU A 164 -10.93 -21.42 -3.57
C LEU A 164 -9.77 -21.52 -4.57
N GLU A 165 -9.46 -22.73 -5.05
CA GLU A 165 -8.42 -22.97 -6.04
C GLU A 165 -8.77 -22.29 -7.38
N ALA A 166 -10.04 -22.37 -7.81
CA ALA A 166 -10.53 -21.68 -9.01
C ALA A 166 -10.36 -20.17 -8.89
N ARG A 167 -10.78 -19.59 -7.76
CA ARG A 167 -10.60 -18.17 -7.46
C ARG A 167 -9.14 -17.73 -7.49
N MET A 168 -8.25 -18.51 -6.88
CA MET A 168 -6.81 -18.20 -6.85
C MET A 168 -6.16 -18.29 -8.23
N ALA A 169 -6.74 -19.04 -9.16
CA ALA A 169 -6.28 -19.13 -10.54
C ALA A 169 -6.83 -18.01 -11.43
N GLU A 170 -7.91 -17.36 -11.02
CA GLU A 170 -8.55 -16.25 -11.75
C GLU A 170 -7.86 -14.90 -11.46
N ILE A 171 -7.35 -14.73 -10.25
CA ILE A 171 -6.68 -13.51 -9.75
C ILE A 171 -5.19 -13.51 -10.14
#